data_f379df416586a23ecff802038ccdc32c
#
_entry.id   f379df416586a23ecff802038ccdc32c
#
_cell.length_a   1.000
_cell.length_b   1.000
_cell.length_c   1.000
_cell.angle_alpha   90.00
_cell.angle_beta   90.00
_cell.angle_gamma   90.00
#
_symmetry.space_group_name_H-M   'P 1'
#
loop_
_entity.id
_entity.type
_entity.pdbx_description
1 polymer ?
#
loop_
_entity_poly.entity_id
_entity_poly.type
_entity_poly.pdbx_seq_one_letter_code
_entity_poly.pdbx_strand_id
1 'polypeptide(L)'
;MLTFIGLAIIITIVILLLFEKVIPIIALSAIPFIGALLAGFGISEISEFFQQGVNKVAGVAFMFMFAILFFSIMKERGLFDPLISAMVTLTRGNVVAVAVMTALVAACVHLDGAGAATFLIVLPALIPLYRRLGMNPYLMLTLMATSMGILNMVPWGGPIGRAAAVTDISPDELWHGLIPVQLIGVMLAVIGAALLGLREKRQIQAVGGVEAAIARHYLPGSSTDIASGGTATTEKASDHNEQASSSGTHEGMPRFYWFNAALTLVTVISLALGLMAPAYIFMIALSVALLLNYPSLSAQSRVITQHAPQAFNMGAIIAAAGAFLGILNGTGMLESIALDVTQILPGQAVSVLHILVGTMGVPLELLTSTDAYYFALLPVIQQITASAAIDSIAVAHAMSIGSIVGTFISPFSPALWLALGLAGLEMGRYIRYAFLYLWGFSLIMMFVGYLFGLY
;
A
#
# COMPACT_ATOMS: atom_id res chain seq x y z
N MET A 1 -9.62 -1.91 -34.56
CA MET A 1 -9.77 -0.49 -34.14
C MET A 1 -9.91 -0.35 -32.63
N LEU A 2 -10.81 -1.11 -32.00
CA LEU A 2 -11.06 -1.07 -30.55
C LEU A 2 -9.81 -1.41 -29.73
N THR A 3 -9.03 -2.43 -30.12
CA THR A 3 -7.75 -2.78 -29.50
C THR A 3 -6.78 -1.60 -29.46
N PHE A 4 -6.64 -0.90 -30.59
CA PHE A 4 -5.71 0.24 -30.69
C PHE A 4 -6.14 1.37 -29.79
N ILE A 5 -7.42 1.73 -29.76
CA ILE A 5 -7.95 2.79 -28.90
C ILE A 5 -7.84 2.38 -27.43
N GLY A 6 -8.20 1.12 -27.08
CA GLY A 6 -8.09 0.61 -25.72
C GLY A 6 -6.64 0.62 -25.20
N LEU A 7 -5.69 0.15 -26.01
CA LEU A 7 -4.25 0.24 -25.67
C LEU A 7 -3.79 1.69 -25.55
N ALA A 8 -4.23 2.59 -26.43
CA ALA A 8 -3.88 4.01 -26.35
C ALA A 8 -4.41 4.64 -25.04
N ILE A 9 -5.65 4.31 -24.62
CA ILE A 9 -6.20 4.74 -23.32
C ILE A 9 -5.31 4.25 -22.18
N ILE A 10 -5.01 2.95 -22.11
CA ILE A 10 -4.23 2.33 -21.05
C ILE A 10 -2.83 2.94 -20.99
N ILE A 11 -2.13 3.02 -22.12
CA ILE A 11 -0.78 3.61 -22.21
C ILE A 11 -0.80 5.09 -21.80
N THR A 12 -1.81 5.84 -22.23
CA THR A 12 -1.94 7.27 -21.86
C THR A 12 -2.13 7.42 -20.35
N ILE A 13 -2.99 6.60 -19.73
CA ILE A 13 -3.20 6.58 -18.28
C ILE A 13 -1.88 6.27 -17.56
N VAL A 14 -1.18 5.20 -17.96
CA VAL A 14 0.10 4.82 -17.38
C VAL A 14 1.13 5.95 -17.48
N ILE A 15 1.28 6.55 -18.66
CA ILE A 15 2.22 7.66 -18.88
C ILE A 15 1.87 8.86 -18.02
N LEU A 16 0.60 9.27 -17.97
CA LEU A 16 0.19 10.45 -17.21
C LEU A 16 0.33 10.25 -15.69
N LEU A 17 0.04 9.04 -15.18
CA LEU A 17 0.26 8.69 -13.78
C LEU A 17 1.75 8.55 -13.47
N LEU A 18 2.54 7.96 -14.37
CA LEU A 18 3.99 7.80 -14.24
C LEU A 18 4.72 9.14 -14.12
N PHE A 19 4.34 10.13 -14.93
CA PHE A 19 4.92 11.47 -14.89
C PHE A 19 4.23 12.43 -13.91
N GLU A 20 3.32 11.92 -13.06
CA GLU A 20 2.56 12.71 -12.07
C GLU A 20 1.88 13.96 -12.67
N LYS A 21 1.44 13.87 -13.93
CA LYS A 21 0.82 15.00 -14.64
C LYS A 21 -0.63 15.22 -14.23
N VAL A 22 -1.30 14.17 -13.78
CA VAL A 22 -2.69 14.19 -13.33
C VAL A 22 -2.89 13.24 -12.15
N ILE A 23 -3.87 13.53 -11.31
CA ILE A 23 -4.29 12.61 -10.24
C ILE A 23 -5.07 11.42 -10.82
N PRO A 24 -5.09 10.26 -10.14
CA PRO A 24 -5.77 9.05 -10.62
C PRO A 24 -7.24 9.27 -11.02
N ILE A 25 -7.97 10.10 -10.28
CA ILE A 25 -9.38 10.42 -10.58
C ILE A 25 -9.54 10.96 -11.99
N ILE A 26 -8.68 11.91 -12.41
CA ILE A 26 -8.74 12.51 -13.76
C ILE A 26 -8.36 11.46 -14.82
N ALA A 27 -7.26 10.72 -14.58
CA ALA A 27 -6.78 9.72 -15.53
C ALA A 27 -7.83 8.64 -15.79
N LEU A 28 -8.47 8.12 -14.74
CA LEU A 28 -9.41 7.01 -14.82
C LEU A 28 -10.84 7.43 -15.23
N SER A 29 -11.16 8.73 -15.24
CA SER A 29 -12.48 9.21 -15.67
C SER A 29 -12.45 9.88 -17.06
N ALA A 30 -11.59 10.88 -17.26
CA ALA A 30 -11.61 11.71 -18.47
C ALA A 30 -11.03 10.96 -19.70
N ILE A 31 -9.95 10.21 -19.55
CA ILE A 31 -9.27 9.55 -20.67
C ILE A 31 -10.15 8.44 -21.30
N PRO A 32 -10.75 7.50 -20.52
CA PRO A 32 -11.63 6.50 -21.09
C PRO A 32 -12.88 7.09 -21.71
N PHE A 33 -13.44 8.18 -21.15
CA PHE A 33 -14.56 8.91 -21.75
C PHE A 33 -14.22 9.47 -23.14
N ILE A 34 -13.08 10.16 -23.26
CA ILE A 34 -12.60 10.68 -24.55
C ILE A 34 -12.32 9.53 -25.52
N GLY A 35 -11.69 8.45 -25.07
CA GLY A 35 -11.40 7.31 -25.91
C GLY A 35 -12.65 6.60 -26.43
N ALA A 36 -13.71 6.48 -25.63
CA ALA A 36 -14.99 5.91 -26.03
C ALA A 36 -15.68 6.78 -27.08
N LEU A 37 -15.65 8.11 -26.93
CA LEU A 37 -16.15 9.05 -27.95
C LEU A 37 -15.38 8.89 -29.28
N LEU A 38 -14.05 8.78 -29.22
CA LEU A 38 -13.22 8.59 -30.41
C LEU A 38 -13.47 7.21 -31.08
N ALA A 39 -13.91 6.23 -30.31
CA ALA A 39 -14.33 4.93 -30.82
C ALA A 39 -15.73 4.93 -31.46
N GLY A 40 -16.46 6.03 -31.35
CA GLY A 40 -17.77 6.23 -31.99
C GLY A 40 -18.96 5.93 -31.10
N PHE A 41 -18.77 5.70 -29.80
CA PHE A 41 -19.87 5.47 -28.85
C PHE A 41 -20.61 6.75 -28.50
N GLY A 42 -21.93 6.67 -28.37
CA GLY A 42 -22.78 7.78 -27.99
C GLY A 42 -22.67 8.11 -26.49
N ILE A 43 -23.00 9.36 -26.13
CA ILE A 43 -22.96 9.83 -24.71
C ILE A 43 -23.89 8.95 -23.82
N SER A 44 -25.03 8.54 -24.34
CA SER A 44 -25.99 7.68 -23.61
C SER A 44 -25.40 6.32 -23.29
N GLU A 45 -24.74 5.69 -24.26
CA GLU A 45 -24.08 4.39 -24.09
C GLU A 45 -22.92 4.48 -23.08
N ILE A 46 -22.10 5.52 -23.21
CA ILE A 46 -20.99 5.77 -22.27
C ILE A 46 -21.52 6.01 -20.87
N SER A 47 -22.65 6.72 -20.71
CA SER A 47 -23.30 6.93 -19.42
C SER A 47 -23.78 5.63 -18.80
N GLU A 48 -24.30 4.70 -19.59
CA GLU A 48 -24.72 3.37 -19.13
C GLU A 48 -23.50 2.54 -18.68
N PHE A 49 -22.44 2.51 -19.47
CA PHE A 49 -21.19 1.82 -19.13
C PHE A 49 -20.59 2.37 -17.83
N PHE A 50 -20.56 3.70 -17.67
CA PHE A 50 -20.16 4.37 -16.44
C PHE A 50 -20.99 3.90 -15.24
N GLN A 51 -22.33 3.94 -15.36
CA GLN A 51 -23.23 3.55 -14.28
C GLN A 51 -23.01 2.10 -13.84
N GLN A 52 -22.87 1.19 -14.81
CA GLN A 52 -22.60 -0.22 -14.53
C GLN A 52 -21.28 -0.41 -13.80
N GLY A 53 -20.21 0.27 -14.26
CA GLY A 53 -18.90 0.17 -13.63
C GLY A 53 -18.86 0.73 -12.21
N VAL A 54 -19.44 1.91 -11.98
CA VAL A 54 -19.49 2.53 -10.64
C VAL A 54 -20.33 1.70 -9.67
N ASN A 55 -21.45 1.14 -10.11
CA ASN A 55 -22.31 0.30 -9.25
C ASN A 55 -21.55 -0.94 -8.74
N LYS A 56 -20.70 -1.56 -9.58
CA LYS A 56 -19.88 -2.72 -9.17
C LYS A 56 -18.91 -2.40 -8.05
N VAL A 57 -18.29 -1.23 -8.06
CA VAL A 57 -17.26 -0.87 -7.09
C VAL A 57 -17.77 -0.05 -5.89
N ALA A 58 -19.05 0.32 -5.87
CA ALA A 58 -19.62 1.19 -4.83
C ALA A 58 -19.42 0.62 -3.42
N GLY A 59 -19.64 -0.68 -3.22
CA GLY A 59 -19.43 -1.35 -1.94
C GLY A 59 -17.98 -1.26 -1.45
N VAL A 60 -17.01 -1.41 -2.36
CA VAL A 60 -15.59 -1.28 -2.07
C VAL A 60 -15.24 0.17 -1.71
N ALA A 61 -15.75 1.14 -2.46
CA ALA A 61 -15.52 2.56 -2.19
C ALA A 61 -16.03 2.96 -0.79
N PHE A 62 -17.27 2.56 -0.43
CA PHE A 62 -17.81 2.80 0.91
C PHE A 62 -17.02 2.10 2.01
N MET A 63 -16.61 0.84 1.79
CA MET A 63 -15.76 0.12 2.75
C MET A 63 -14.49 0.93 3.07
N PHE A 64 -13.79 1.43 2.05
CA PHE A 64 -12.58 2.24 2.25
C PHE A 64 -12.84 3.53 3.01
N MET A 65 -13.93 4.24 2.67
CA MET A 65 -14.27 5.48 3.37
C MET A 65 -14.47 5.25 4.87
N PHE A 66 -15.25 4.25 5.25
CA PHE A 66 -15.52 3.96 6.65
C PHE A 66 -14.33 3.31 7.37
N ALA A 67 -13.56 2.44 6.71
CA ALA A 67 -12.36 1.84 7.27
C ALA A 67 -11.30 2.91 7.61
N ILE A 68 -11.02 3.83 6.68
CA ILE A 68 -10.06 4.91 6.89
C ILE A 68 -10.50 5.80 8.06
N LEU A 69 -11.77 6.19 8.13
CA LEU A 69 -12.29 6.98 9.25
C LEU A 69 -12.17 6.24 10.58
N PHE A 70 -12.55 4.97 10.63
CA PHE A 70 -12.47 4.14 11.83
C PHE A 70 -11.03 4.04 12.36
N PHE A 71 -10.09 3.61 11.51
CA PHE A 71 -8.70 3.45 11.93
C PHE A 71 -8.00 4.78 12.24
N SER A 72 -8.36 5.87 11.54
CA SER A 72 -7.84 7.21 11.87
C SER A 72 -8.26 7.64 13.27
N ILE A 73 -9.51 7.37 13.67
CA ILE A 73 -9.99 7.61 15.02
C ILE A 73 -9.27 6.74 16.05
N MET A 74 -9.11 5.44 15.78
CA MET A 74 -8.38 4.52 16.67
C MET A 74 -6.94 5.01 16.91
N LYS A 75 -6.28 5.47 15.86
CA LYS A 75 -4.94 6.03 15.90
C LYS A 75 -4.88 7.33 16.72
N GLU A 76 -5.80 8.27 16.48
CA GLU A 76 -5.88 9.53 17.23
C GLU A 76 -6.15 9.29 18.72
N ARG A 77 -6.84 8.20 19.06
CA ARG A 77 -7.08 7.77 20.45
C ARG A 77 -5.94 6.96 21.06
N GLY A 78 -4.77 6.92 20.42
CA GLY A 78 -3.56 6.34 20.96
C GLY A 78 -3.59 4.82 21.06
N LEU A 79 -4.33 4.13 20.18
CA LEU A 79 -4.38 2.66 20.16
C LEU A 79 -3.00 2.03 20.05
N PHE A 80 -2.07 2.68 19.36
CA PHE A 80 -0.72 2.15 19.11
C PHE A 80 0.36 2.70 20.07
N ASP A 81 0.05 3.71 20.89
CA ASP A 81 1.02 4.38 21.76
C ASP A 81 1.71 3.43 22.77
N PRO A 82 0.98 2.51 23.46
CA PRO A 82 1.62 1.58 24.37
C PRO A 82 2.59 0.61 23.67
N LEU A 83 2.29 0.22 22.42
CA LEU A 83 3.17 -0.64 21.64
C LEU A 83 4.47 0.08 21.27
N ILE A 84 4.38 1.35 20.86
CA ILE A 84 5.53 2.18 20.52
C ILE A 84 6.40 2.42 21.78
N SER A 85 5.77 2.72 22.92
CA SER A 85 6.46 2.91 24.19
C SER A 85 7.15 1.63 24.67
N ALA A 86 6.47 0.49 24.57
CA ALA A 86 7.03 -0.82 24.89
C ALA A 86 8.26 -1.16 24.03
N MET A 87 8.24 -0.79 22.74
CA MET A 87 9.38 -0.98 21.85
C MET A 87 10.65 -0.33 22.39
N VAL A 88 10.56 0.92 22.81
CA VAL A 88 11.73 1.67 23.31
C VAL A 88 12.28 1.04 24.60
N THR A 89 11.41 0.56 25.50
CA THR A 89 11.80 -0.01 26.78
C THR A 89 12.31 -1.45 26.70
N LEU A 90 11.66 -2.30 25.88
CA LEU A 90 12.01 -3.73 25.76
C LEU A 90 13.32 -3.99 25.01
N THR A 91 13.67 -3.12 24.06
CA THR A 91 14.84 -3.35 23.20
C THR A 91 16.17 -3.20 23.94
N ARG A 92 16.21 -2.48 25.07
CA ARG A 92 17.39 -2.29 25.93
C ARG A 92 18.70 -2.02 25.17
N GLY A 93 18.62 -1.41 23.99
CA GLY A 93 19.79 -1.12 23.15
C GLY A 93 20.33 -2.32 22.36
N ASN A 94 19.59 -3.42 22.25
CA ASN A 94 19.97 -4.55 21.42
C ASN A 94 19.55 -4.32 19.96
N VAL A 95 20.55 -4.25 19.06
CA VAL A 95 20.36 -4.02 17.62
C VAL A 95 19.35 -4.99 16.97
N VAL A 96 19.43 -6.28 17.33
CA VAL A 96 18.53 -7.31 16.80
C VAL A 96 17.09 -7.10 17.30
N ALA A 97 16.96 -6.80 18.60
CA ALA A 97 15.65 -6.53 19.19
C ALA A 97 15.01 -5.28 18.57
N VAL A 98 15.79 -4.23 18.30
CA VAL A 98 15.31 -3.02 17.61
C VAL A 98 14.84 -3.34 16.21
N ALA A 99 15.59 -4.13 15.42
CA ALA A 99 15.18 -4.53 14.09
C ALA A 99 13.85 -5.33 14.10
N VAL A 100 13.70 -6.30 14.99
CA VAL A 100 12.47 -7.09 15.15
C VAL A 100 11.30 -6.21 15.59
N MET A 101 11.51 -5.35 16.57
CA MET A 101 10.45 -4.44 17.04
C MET A 101 10.06 -3.41 15.99
N THR A 102 11.00 -2.95 15.14
CA THR A 102 10.69 -2.10 13.98
C THR A 102 9.67 -2.78 13.06
N ALA A 103 9.90 -4.05 12.73
CA ALA A 103 8.98 -4.82 11.88
C ALA A 103 7.61 -5.00 12.53
N LEU A 104 7.56 -5.39 13.82
CA LEU A 104 6.31 -5.61 14.55
C LEU A 104 5.50 -4.33 14.73
N VAL A 105 6.15 -3.23 15.14
CA VAL A 105 5.46 -1.94 15.34
C VAL A 105 4.96 -1.40 14.00
N ALA A 106 5.76 -1.48 12.93
CA ALA A 106 5.32 -1.07 11.61
C ALA A 106 4.10 -1.88 11.13
N ALA A 107 4.09 -3.20 11.34
CA ALA A 107 2.93 -4.05 11.03
C ALA A 107 1.70 -3.60 11.82
N CYS A 108 1.79 -3.47 13.14
CA CYS A 108 0.64 -3.12 13.97
C CYS A 108 0.09 -1.72 13.68
N VAL A 109 0.98 -0.73 13.51
CA VAL A 109 0.53 0.66 13.22
C VAL A 109 -0.05 0.77 11.81
N HIS A 110 0.39 -0.07 10.87
CA HIS A 110 -0.10 -0.08 9.50
C HIS A 110 -1.45 -0.80 9.29
N LEU A 111 -2.08 -1.28 10.33
CA LEU A 111 -3.41 -1.88 10.25
C LEU A 111 -4.46 -0.94 9.66
N ASP A 112 -4.23 0.38 9.66
CA ASP A 112 -5.09 1.37 9.00
C ASP A 112 -4.95 1.41 7.46
N GLY A 113 -3.95 0.72 6.90
CA GLY A 113 -3.63 0.75 5.48
C GLY A 113 -3.04 2.08 4.97
N ALA A 114 -2.78 3.05 5.85
CA ALA A 114 -2.31 4.39 5.50
C ALA A 114 -0.78 4.52 5.68
N GLY A 115 -0.02 4.28 4.62
CA GLY A 115 1.44 4.29 4.65
C GLY A 115 2.04 5.59 5.19
N ALA A 116 1.59 6.74 4.70
CA ALA A 116 2.07 8.04 5.15
C ALA A 116 1.86 8.25 6.65
N ALA A 117 0.70 7.90 7.18
CA ALA A 117 0.38 8.03 8.59
C ALA A 117 1.21 7.08 9.46
N THR A 118 1.49 5.85 8.99
CA THR A 118 2.40 4.93 9.66
C THR A 118 3.80 5.51 9.77
N PHE A 119 4.36 6.06 8.70
CA PHE A 119 5.67 6.69 8.72
C PHE A 119 5.72 7.91 9.64
N LEU A 120 4.71 8.78 9.64
CA LEU A 120 4.64 9.95 10.52
C LEU A 120 4.66 9.59 12.01
N ILE A 121 4.10 8.45 12.39
CA ILE A 121 4.02 8.02 13.79
C ILE A 121 5.28 7.25 14.20
N VAL A 122 5.72 6.31 13.37
CA VAL A 122 6.75 5.34 13.75
C VAL A 122 8.16 5.90 13.58
N LEU A 123 8.42 6.66 12.50
CA LEU A 123 9.77 7.18 12.22
C LEU A 123 10.32 8.12 13.29
N PRO A 124 9.57 9.10 13.84
CA PRO A 124 10.09 9.97 14.90
C PRO A 124 10.54 9.20 16.15
N ALA A 125 9.90 8.07 16.47
CA ALA A 125 10.31 7.22 17.59
C ALA A 125 11.53 6.35 17.26
N LEU A 126 11.67 5.89 16.01
CA LEU A 126 12.74 4.99 15.59
C LEU A 126 14.05 5.71 15.25
N ILE A 127 13.99 6.86 14.59
CA ILE A 127 15.19 7.59 14.12
C ILE A 127 16.20 7.85 15.25
N PRO A 128 15.80 8.39 16.42
CA PRO A 128 16.74 8.59 17.54
C PRO A 128 17.36 7.28 18.04
N LEU A 129 16.57 6.20 18.06
CA LEU A 129 17.02 4.88 18.52
C LEU A 129 18.04 4.27 17.55
N TYR A 130 17.77 4.31 16.23
CA TYR A 130 18.68 3.85 15.20
C TYR A 130 20.00 4.64 15.23
N ARG A 131 19.90 5.96 15.34
CA ARG A 131 21.09 6.84 15.46
C ARG A 131 21.92 6.52 16.70
N ARG A 132 21.29 6.35 17.87
CA ARG A 132 21.99 6.02 19.12
C ARG A 132 22.74 4.69 19.04
N LEU A 133 22.24 3.73 18.28
CA LEU A 133 22.83 2.40 18.12
C LEU A 133 23.76 2.29 16.91
N GLY A 134 23.93 3.35 16.11
CA GLY A 134 24.73 3.34 14.87
C GLY A 134 24.15 2.46 13.77
N MET A 135 22.84 2.15 13.83
CA MET A 135 22.16 1.32 12.85
C MET A 135 21.90 2.09 11.54
N ASN A 136 21.95 1.36 10.42
CA ASN A 136 21.70 1.93 9.10
C ASN A 136 20.23 2.38 8.97
N PRO A 137 19.95 3.66 8.65
CA PRO A 137 18.58 4.15 8.51
C PRO A 137 17.84 3.57 7.29
N TYR A 138 18.54 3.12 6.24
CA TYR A 138 17.92 2.40 5.12
C TYR A 138 17.37 1.04 5.54
N LEU A 139 18.02 0.37 6.52
CA LEU A 139 17.49 -0.87 7.11
C LEU A 139 16.16 -0.61 7.79
N MET A 140 16.02 0.49 8.54
CA MET A 140 14.75 0.88 9.18
C MET A 140 13.60 0.92 8.18
N LEU A 141 13.77 1.68 7.10
CA LEU A 141 12.73 1.80 6.06
C LEU A 141 12.45 0.46 5.36
N THR A 142 13.48 -0.36 5.12
CA THR A 142 13.32 -1.69 4.49
C THR A 142 12.48 -2.62 5.36
N LEU A 143 12.71 -2.65 6.67
CA LEU A 143 11.93 -3.46 7.61
C LEU A 143 10.49 -2.97 7.72
N MET A 144 10.30 -1.65 7.77
CA MET A 144 8.96 -1.05 7.74
C MET A 144 8.24 -1.40 6.44
N ALA A 145 8.89 -1.20 5.28
CA ALA A 145 8.32 -1.50 3.96
C ALA A 145 7.87 -2.97 3.85
N THR A 146 8.69 -3.91 4.33
CA THR A 146 8.35 -5.34 4.33
C THR A 146 7.10 -5.62 5.14
N SER A 147 7.04 -5.14 6.38
CA SER A 147 5.93 -5.42 7.29
C SER A 147 4.65 -4.70 6.87
N MET A 148 4.75 -3.44 6.46
CA MET A 148 3.62 -2.66 5.94
C MET A 148 3.06 -3.28 4.65
N GLY A 149 3.94 -3.74 3.75
CA GLY A 149 3.54 -4.44 2.53
C GLY A 149 2.67 -5.66 2.84
N ILE A 150 3.09 -6.53 3.76
CA ILE A 150 2.31 -7.71 4.15
C ILE A 150 0.94 -7.31 4.70
N LEU A 151 0.88 -6.25 5.51
CA LEU A 151 -0.38 -5.78 6.09
C LEU A 151 -1.29 -5.11 5.04
N ASN A 152 -0.79 -4.73 3.87
CA ASN A 152 -1.61 -4.30 2.74
C ASN A 152 -2.47 -5.43 2.13
N MET A 153 -2.27 -6.69 2.53
CA MET A 153 -3.15 -7.81 2.13
C MET A 153 -4.51 -7.81 2.86
N VAL A 154 -4.75 -6.94 3.84
CA VAL A 154 -6.07 -6.84 4.48
C VAL A 154 -7.13 -6.30 3.51
N PRO A 155 -8.43 -6.61 3.70
CA PRO A 155 -9.49 -6.21 2.77
C PRO A 155 -9.56 -4.70 2.51
N TRP A 156 -9.29 -3.90 3.53
CA TRP A 156 -9.21 -2.44 3.45
C TRP A 156 -7.80 -1.93 3.11
N GLY A 157 -6.87 -2.79 2.78
CA GLY A 157 -5.56 -2.44 2.26
C GLY A 157 -5.67 -1.93 0.83
N GLY A 158 -4.87 -0.89 0.51
CA GLY A 158 -4.93 -0.25 -0.81
C GLY A 158 -4.84 -1.21 -2.00
N PRO A 159 -3.89 -2.15 -2.04
CA PRO A 159 -3.77 -3.15 -3.12
C PRO A 159 -4.99 -4.05 -3.27
N ILE A 160 -5.48 -4.65 -2.18
CA ILE A 160 -6.61 -5.59 -2.21
C ILE A 160 -7.90 -4.90 -2.66
N GLY A 161 -8.15 -3.68 -2.20
CA GLY A 161 -9.33 -2.95 -2.63
C GLY A 161 -9.29 -2.56 -4.12
N ARG A 162 -8.11 -2.27 -4.67
CA ARG A 162 -7.93 -2.04 -6.11
C ARG A 162 -8.17 -3.33 -6.90
N ALA A 163 -7.59 -4.45 -6.45
CA ALA A 163 -7.82 -5.76 -7.07
C ALA A 163 -9.31 -6.12 -7.04
N ALA A 164 -9.98 -5.96 -5.91
CA ALA A 164 -11.41 -6.19 -5.76
C ALA A 164 -12.25 -5.36 -6.73
N ALA A 165 -11.94 -4.07 -6.85
CA ALA A 165 -12.63 -3.15 -7.77
C ALA A 165 -12.48 -3.57 -9.25
N VAL A 166 -11.32 -4.16 -9.61
CA VAL A 166 -11.03 -4.61 -10.97
C VAL A 166 -11.67 -5.96 -11.30
N THR A 167 -11.59 -6.90 -10.37
CA THR A 167 -11.99 -8.29 -10.60
C THR A 167 -13.46 -8.59 -10.33
N ASP A 168 -14.19 -7.62 -9.79
CA ASP A 168 -15.59 -7.78 -9.36
C ASP A 168 -15.75 -8.86 -8.25
N ILE A 169 -14.69 -9.08 -7.49
CA ILE A 169 -14.63 -10.00 -6.35
C ILE A 169 -14.64 -9.16 -5.07
N SER A 170 -15.38 -9.60 -4.05
CA SER A 170 -15.43 -8.85 -2.79
C SER A 170 -14.05 -8.85 -2.08
N PRO A 171 -13.67 -7.74 -1.41
CA PRO A 171 -12.37 -7.65 -0.75
C PRO A 171 -12.14 -8.69 0.34
N ASP A 172 -13.20 -9.10 1.04
CA ASP A 172 -13.17 -10.16 2.07
C ASP A 172 -12.95 -11.53 1.44
N GLU A 173 -13.56 -11.83 0.31
CA GLU A 173 -13.36 -13.08 -0.44
C GLU A 173 -11.89 -13.20 -0.92
N LEU A 174 -11.34 -12.14 -1.50
CA LEU A 174 -9.91 -12.09 -1.86
C LEU A 174 -9.02 -12.32 -0.64
N TRP A 175 -9.36 -11.71 0.49
CA TRP A 175 -8.56 -11.82 1.70
C TRP A 175 -8.58 -13.21 2.32
N HIS A 176 -9.70 -13.91 2.31
CA HIS A 176 -9.81 -15.25 2.90
C HIS A 176 -8.74 -16.20 2.35
N GLY A 177 -8.49 -16.18 1.05
CA GLY A 177 -7.39 -16.95 0.44
C GLY A 177 -6.00 -16.47 0.88
N LEU A 178 -5.85 -15.18 1.16
CA LEU A 178 -4.56 -14.57 1.52
C LEU A 178 -4.22 -14.69 3.01
N ILE A 179 -5.16 -14.99 3.91
CA ILE A 179 -4.91 -15.06 5.36
C ILE A 179 -3.73 -15.97 5.71
N PRO A 180 -3.64 -17.23 5.22
CA PRO A 180 -2.50 -18.10 5.53
C PRO A 180 -1.18 -17.51 5.03
N VAL A 181 -1.17 -16.96 3.83
CA VAL A 181 0.01 -16.31 3.21
C VAL A 181 0.43 -15.09 4.01
N GLN A 182 -0.52 -14.27 4.45
CA GLN A 182 -0.27 -13.08 5.28
C GLN A 182 0.33 -13.45 6.63
N LEU A 183 -0.19 -14.48 7.32
CA LEU A 183 0.35 -14.96 8.60
C LEU A 183 1.78 -15.45 8.45
N ILE A 184 2.07 -16.26 7.43
CA ILE A 184 3.43 -16.71 7.12
C ILE A 184 4.31 -15.51 6.75
N GLY A 185 3.78 -14.54 6.00
CA GLY A 185 4.48 -13.32 5.63
C GLY A 185 4.92 -12.50 6.84
N VAL A 186 4.05 -12.32 7.83
CA VAL A 186 4.40 -11.65 9.09
C VAL A 186 5.52 -12.42 9.82
N MET A 187 5.42 -13.74 9.89
CA MET A 187 6.46 -14.57 10.49
C MET A 187 7.80 -14.43 9.76
N LEU A 188 7.78 -14.47 8.43
CA LEU A 188 8.98 -14.30 7.59
C LEU A 188 9.56 -12.87 7.71
N ALA A 189 8.73 -11.84 7.84
CA ALA A 189 9.19 -10.47 8.08
C ALA A 189 9.92 -10.35 9.43
N VAL A 190 9.40 -10.98 10.48
CA VAL A 190 10.04 -11.00 11.80
C VAL A 190 11.37 -11.77 11.76
N ILE A 191 11.40 -12.93 11.11
CA ILE A 191 12.64 -13.70 10.91
C ILE A 191 13.64 -12.90 10.07
N GLY A 192 13.20 -12.30 8.98
CA GLY A 192 14.01 -11.43 8.13
C GLY A 192 14.59 -10.24 8.90
N ALA A 193 13.78 -9.62 9.76
CA ALA A 193 14.21 -8.52 10.63
C ALA A 193 15.27 -8.99 11.63
N ALA A 194 15.13 -10.19 12.22
CA ALA A 194 16.13 -10.76 13.12
C ALA A 194 17.46 -11.04 12.38
N LEU A 195 17.39 -11.63 11.18
CA LEU A 195 18.57 -11.94 10.35
C LEU A 195 19.29 -10.66 9.90
N LEU A 196 18.53 -9.66 9.42
CA LEU A 196 19.09 -8.37 9.03
C LEU A 196 19.65 -7.61 10.24
N GLY A 197 18.99 -7.69 11.40
CA GLY A 197 19.50 -7.15 12.67
C GLY A 197 20.79 -7.81 13.12
N LEU A 198 20.93 -9.13 12.96
CA LEU A 198 22.18 -9.85 13.22
C LEU A 198 23.31 -9.41 12.27
N ARG A 199 22.98 -9.27 10.97
CA ARG A 199 23.92 -8.73 9.98
C ARG A 199 24.37 -7.33 10.35
N GLU A 200 23.43 -6.47 10.70
CA GLU A 200 23.69 -5.08 11.11
C GLU A 200 24.58 -5.01 12.34
N LYS A 201 24.31 -5.83 13.37
CA LYS A 201 25.15 -5.95 14.56
C LYS A 201 26.59 -6.32 14.22
N ARG A 202 26.77 -7.29 13.31
CA ARG A 202 28.12 -7.69 12.84
C ARG A 202 28.80 -6.57 12.06
N GLN A 203 28.07 -5.81 11.24
CA GLN A 203 28.61 -4.67 10.49
C GLN A 203 29.07 -3.55 11.42
N ILE A 204 28.28 -3.20 12.45
CA ILE A 204 28.65 -2.22 13.47
C ILE A 204 29.96 -2.64 14.15
N GLN A 205 30.10 -3.92 14.52
CA GLN A 205 31.32 -4.44 15.12
C GLN A 205 32.53 -4.39 14.17
N ALA A 206 32.31 -4.73 12.90
CA ALA A 206 33.35 -4.76 11.88
C ALA A 206 33.93 -3.38 11.52
N VAL A 207 33.14 -2.31 11.63
CA VAL A 207 33.59 -0.93 11.39
C VAL A 207 34.23 -0.26 12.63
N GLY A 208 34.38 -0.97 13.74
CA GLY A 208 35.01 -0.44 14.97
C GLY A 208 34.06 0.02 16.04
N GLY A 209 32.79 -0.39 15.97
CA GLY A 209 31.78 -0.12 17.01
C GLY A 209 30.80 0.98 16.66
N VAL A 210 29.99 1.36 17.66
CA VAL A 210 28.83 2.26 17.46
C VAL A 210 29.26 3.65 16.99
N GLU A 211 30.32 4.23 17.56
CA GLU A 211 30.79 5.57 17.18
C GLU A 211 31.25 5.64 15.71
N ALA A 212 32.01 4.65 15.25
CA ALA A 212 32.44 4.57 13.86
C ALA A 212 31.24 4.34 12.91
N ALA A 213 30.26 3.57 13.33
CA ALA A 213 29.02 3.36 12.58
C ALA A 213 28.19 4.64 12.49
N ILE A 214 28.07 5.42 13.58
CA ILE A 214 27.41 6.73 13.56
C ILE A 214 28.13 7.68 12.59
N ALA A 215 29.46 7.74 12.63
CA ALA A 215 30.25 8.54 11.70
C ALA A 215 29.96 8.17 10.26
N ARG A 216 29.87 6.88 9.96
CA ARG A 216 29.59 6.35 8.61
C ARG A 216 28.19 6.68 8.09
N HIS A 217 27.17 6.64 8.94
CA HIS A 217 25.77 6.73 8.51
C HIS A 217 25.15 8.12 8.69
N TYR A 218 25.67 8.94 9.60
CA TYR A 218 25.00 10.16 10.05
C TYR A 218 25.86 11.44 10.00
N LEU A 219 27.18 11.36 9.73
CA LEU A 219 28.02 12.55 9.57
C LEU A 219 28.16 12.95 8.11
N PRO A 220 28.06 14.25 7.75
CA PRO A 220 28.29 14.73 6.39
C PRO A 220 29.78 14.49 6.01
N GLY A 221 30.00 13.85 4.84
CA GLY A 221 31.34 13.66 4.28
C GLY A 221 31.99 12.30 4.49
N SER A 222 31.33 11.29 5.10
CA SER A 222 31.91 9.96 5.31
C SER A 222 31.55 8.91 4.26
N SER A 223 30.78 9.24 3.23
CA SER A 223 30.55 8.35 2.10
C SER A 223 31.39 8.80 0.92
N THR A 224 32.22 7.90 0.42
CA THR A 224 32.95 7.95 -0.85
C THR A 224 32.13 8.63 -1.95
N ASP A 225 32.24 9.95 -2.05
CA ASP A 225 31.77 10.72 -3.20
C ASP A 225 32.77 10.54 -4.34
N ILE A 226 32.49 9.57 -5.21
CA ILE A 226 33.02 9.55 -6.54
C ILE A 226 31.85 9.69 -7.51
N ALA A 227 31.84 10.84 -8.19
CA ALA A 227 31.10 11.21 -9.41
C ALA A 227 29.59 11.45 -9.29
N SER A 228 29.14 12.66 -9.21
CA SER A 228 28.73 13.50 -10.36
C SER A 228 27.99 14.74 -9.85
N GLY A 229 28.40 15.89 -10.35
CA GLY A 229 27.84 17.19 -10.04
C GLY A 229 26.39 17.33 -10.49
N GLY A 230 25.59 17.79 -9.59
CA GLY A 230 24.25 18.30 -9.82
C GLY A 230 23.98 19.36 -8.77
N THR A 231 24.01 20.62 -9.18
CA THR A 231 23.67 21.81 -8.41
C THR A 231 22.25 21.69 -7.86
N ALA A 232 22.14 21.55 -6.55
CA ALA A 232 20.88 21.67 -5.84
C ALA A 232 20.49 23.13 -5.74
N THR A 233 19.49 23.56 -6.50
CA THR A 233 18.75 24.79 -6.29
C THR A 233 17.84 24.60 -5.08
N THR A 234 18.15 25.33 -4.01
CA THR A 234 17.31 25.51 -2.84
C THR A 234 16.09 26.37 -3.22
N GLU A 235 14.99 25.73 -3.59
CA GLU A 235 13.68 26.39 -3.57
C GLU A 235 13.09 26.30 -2.17
N LYS A 236 12.81 27.46 -1.61
CA LYS A 236 12.11 27.66 -0.34
C LYS A 236 10.73 27.02 -0.43
N ALA A 237 10.52 25.92 0.30
CA ALA A 237 9.19 25.46 0.65
C ALA A 237 8.61 26.41 1.69
N SER A 238 7.66 27.24 1.24
CA SER A 238 6.87 28.15 2.05
C SER A 238 5.82 27.39 2.87
N ASP A 239 5.79 27.71 4.15
CA ASP A 239 4.68 27.67 5.10
C ASP A 239 3.40 26.85 4.78
N HIS A 240 3.45 25.55 5.14
CA HIS A 240 2.27 24.77 5.51
C HIS A 240 2.61 23.75 6.61
N ASN A 241 3.37 24.16 7.63
CA ASN A 241 3.85 23.27 8.68
C ASN A 241 3.45 23.73 10.09
N GLU A 242 2.18 24.06 10.30
CA GLU A 242 1.68 24.40 11.65
C GLU A 242 0.60 23.46 12.21
N GLN A 243 0.45 22.22 11.72
CA GLN A 243 -0.51 21.26 12.30
C GLN A 243 0.07 19.87 12.64
N ALA A 244 1.37 19.70 12.64
CA ALA A 244 2.03 18.42 12.98
C ALA A 244 2.67 18.37 14.37
N SER A 245 2.21 19.12 15.34
CA SER A 245 2.81 19.15 16.67
C SER A 245 1.79 19.12 17.80
N SER A 246 1.20 17.93 18.01
CA SER A 246 0.69 17.56 19.36
C SER A 246 0.53 16.04 19.50
N SER A 247 1.55 15.26 19.17
CA SER A 247 1.69 13.93 19.79
C SER A 247 2.39 14.15 21.14
N GLY A 248 1.64 14.70 22.11
CA GLY A 248 2.05 14.68 23.50
C GLY A 248 2.21 13.22 23.91
N THR A 249 3.39 12.86 24.39
CA THR A 249 3.63 11.64 25.15
C THR A 249 2.67 11.63 26.33
N HIS A 250 1.54 10.96 26.17
CA HIS A 250 0.64 10.70 27.27
C HIS A 250 1.35 9.74 28.23
N GLU A 251 1.84 10.26 29.36
CA GLU A 251 2.26 9.43 30.49
C GLU A 251 1.02 8.73 31.05
N GLY A 252 0.73 7.53 30.56
CA GLY A 252 -0.38 6.69 30.99
C GLY A 252 -1.14 6.05 29.83
N MET A 253 -1.88 4.97 30.12
CA MET A 253 -2.74 4.35 29.12
C MET A 253 -3.87 5.32 28.69
N PRO A 254 -4.12 5.47 27.37
CA PRO A 254 -5.19 6.32 26.88
C PRO A 254 -6.56 5.92 27.46
N ARG A 255 -7.43 6.91 27.67
CA ARG A 255 -8.79 6.66 28.14
C ARG A 255 -9.51 5.74 27.12
N PHE A 256 -10.17 4.72 27.61
CA PHE A 256 -10.84 3.69 26.77
C PHE A 256 -9.92 2.82 25.90
N TYR A 257 -8.61 2.75 26.20
CA TYR A 257 -7.65 1.93 25.43
C TYR A 257 -8.14 0.49 25.20
N TRP A 258 -8.47 -0.23 26.27
CA TRP A 258 -8.90 -1.64 26.18
C TRP A 258 -10.20 -1.80 25.39
N PHE A 259 -11.08 -0.82 25.49
CA PHE A 259 -12.33 -0.83 24.72
C PHE A 259 -12.04 -0.62 23.22
N ASN A 260 -11.23 0.36 22.86
CA ASN A 260 -10.83 0.61 21.48
C ASN A 260 -10.06 -0.57 20.87
N ALA A 261 -9.20 -1.23 21.67
CA ALA A 261 -8.50 -2.44 21.26
C ALA A 261 -9.47 -3.62 21.03
N ALA A 262 -10.41 -3.82 21.95
CA ALA A 262 -11.45 -4.85 21.81
C ALA A 262 -12.37 -4.57 20.59
N LEU A 263 -12.79 -3.31 20.39
CA LEU A 263 -13.60 -2.92 19.23
C LEU A 263 -12.86 -3.19 17.93
N THR A 264 -11.59 -2.83 17.84
CA THR A 264 -10.75 -3.11 16.67
C THR A 264 -10.64 -4.61 16.42
N LEU A 265 -10.37 -5.40 17.46
CA LEU A 265 -10.27 -6.86 17.35
C LEU A 265 -11.59 -7.48 16.89
N VAL A 266 -12.71 -7.08 17.48
CA VAL A 266 -14.06 -7.56 17.08
C VAL A 266 -14.33 -7.18 15.63
N THR A 267 -14.01 -5.97 15.20
CA THR A 267 -14.17 -5.53 13.81
C THR A 267 -13.39 -6.43 12.85
N VAL A 268 -12.10 -6.69 13.12
CA VAL A 268 -11.26 -7.56 12.28
C VAL A 268 -11.76 -9.00 12.28
N ILE A 269 -12.16 -9.55 13.42
CA ILE A 269 -12.74 -10.91 13.51
C ILE A 269 -14.06 -10.98 12.73
N SER A 270 -14.92 -9.97 12.83
CA SER A 270 -16.20 -9.92 12.10
C SER A 270 -15.99 -9.93 10.58
N LEU A 271 -14.97 -9.23 10.11
CA LEU A 271 -14.55 -9.25 8.69
C LEU A 271 -14.01 -10.63 8.29
N ALA A 272 -13.12 -11.22 9.11
CA ALA A 272 -12.55 -12.54 8.85
C ALA A 272 -13.60 -13.67 8.83
N LEU A 273 -14.68 -13.51 9.61
CA LEU A 273 -15.80 -14.46 9.63
C LEU A 273 -16.85 -14.18 8.54
N GLY A 274 -16.72 -13.08 7.78
CA GLY A 274 -17.69 -12.72 6.74
C GLY A 274 -19.11 -12.49 7.26
N LEU A 275 -19.27 -11.95 8.48
CA LEU A 275 -20.58 -11.86 9.13
C LEU A 275 -21.56 -10.94 8.42
N MET A 276 -21.06 -9.87 7.80
CA MET A 276 -21.82 -8.86 7.04
C MET A 276 -20.93 -8.22 5.99
N ALA A 277 -21.52 -7.44 5.07
CA ALA A 277 -20.78 -6.66 4.10
C ALA A 277 -19.71 -5.78 4.79
N PRO A 278 -18.45 -5.78 4.33
CA PRO A 278 -17.34 -5.08 4.98
C PRO A 278 -17.60 -3.59 5.23
N ALA A 279 -18.25 -2.89 4.30
CA ALA A 279 -18.63 -1.50 4.45
C ALA A 279 -19.53 -1.27 5.68
N TYR A 280 -20.48 -2.19 5.92
CA TYR A 280 -21.41 -2.09 7.02
C TYR A 280 -20.77 -2.38 8.37
N ILE A 281 -19.85 -3.37 8.42
CA ILE A 281 -19.03 -3.65 9.62
C ILE A 281 -18.27 -2.40 10.05
N PHE A 282 -17.57 -1.75 9.12
CA PHE A 282 -16.82 -0.53 9.42
C PHE A 282 -17.72 0.66 9.78
N MET A 283 -18.90 0.78 9.18
CA MET A 283 -19.87 1.83 9.53
C MET A 283 -20.37 1.68 10.97
N ILE A 284 -20.69 0.46 11.40
CA ILE A 284 -21.08 0.17 12.79
C ILE A 284 -19.90 0.43 13.74
N ALA A 285 -18.71 -0.09 13.42
CA ALA A 285 -17.52 0.10 14.23
C ALA A 285 -17.18 1.59 14.40
N LEU A 286 -17.25 2.38 13.32
CA LEU A 286 -17.07 3.84 13.36
C LEU A 286 -18.12 4.50 14.26
N SER A 287 -19.39 4.13 14.14
CA SER A 287 -20.47 4.69 14.95
C SER A 287 -20.23 4.43 16.44
N VAL A 288 -19.86 3.20 16.81
CA VAL A 288 -19.53 2.84 18.19
C VAL A 288 -18.28 3.62 18.67
N ALA A 289 -17.26 3.72 17.84
CA ALA A 289 -16.03 4.46 18.16
C ALA A 289 -16.32 5.95 18.42
N LEU A 290 -17.16 6.59 17.59
CA LEU A 290 -17.56 8.00 17.75
C LEU A 290 -18.33 8.23 19.04
N LEU A 291 -19.34 7.41 19.32
CA LEU A 291 -20.17 7.56 20.52
C LEU A 291 -19.37 7.46 21.81
N LEU A 292 -18.37 6.58 21.83
CA LEU A 292 -17.57 6.34 23.04
C LEU A 292 -16.43 7.35 23.22
N ASN A 293 -15.76 7.70 22.14
CA ASN A 293 -14.58 8.53 22.22
C ASN A 293 -14.90 10.04 22.12
N TYR A 294 -16.06 10.41 21.59
CA TYR A 294 -16.44 11.80 21.33
C TYR A 294 -17.88 12.07 21.82
N PRO A 295 -18.02 12.57 23.08
CA PRO A 295 -19.35 12.67 23.72
C PRO A 295 -20.24 13.79 23.17
N SER A 296 -19.68 14.77 22.44
CA SER A 296 -20.45 15.89 21.88
C SER A 296 -20.56 15.82 20.36
N LEU A 297 -21.70 16.25 19.82
CA LEU A 297 -21.94 16.32 18.38
C LEU A 297 -20.86 17.13 17.65
N SER A 298 -20.45 18.26 18.23
CA SER A 298 -19.39 19.12 17.68
C SER A 298 -18.03 18.41 17.60
N ALA A 299 -17.69 17.57 18.60
CA ALA A 299 -16.47 16.79 18.59
C ALA A 299 -16.52 15.67 17.56
N GLN A 300 -17.66 14.97 17.43
CA GLN A 300 -17.88 13.95 16.40
C GLN A 300 -17.76 14.55 14.98
N SER A 301 -18.44 15.67 14.73
CA SER A 301 -18.37 16.37 13.45
C SER A 301 -16.95 16.82 13.10
N ARG A 302 -16.23 17.39 14.07
CA ARG A 302 -14.86 17.87 13.87
C ARG A 302 -13.92 16.74 13.47
N VAL A 303 -13.92 15.59 14.17
CA VAL A 303 -13.03 14.48 13.86
C VAL A 303 -13.36 13.84 12.50
N ILE A 304 -14.65 13.73 12.16
CA ILE A 304 -15.04 13.28 10.81
C ILE A 304 -14.49 14.25 9.75
N THR A 305 -14.71 15.55 9.91
CA THR A 305 -14.22 16.57 8.97
C THR A 305 -12.70 16.54 8.82
N GLN A 306 -11.97 16.27 9.90
CA GLN A 306 -10.51 16.19 9.90
C GLN A 306 -9.98 15.04 9.03
N HIS A 307 -10.63 13.87 9.09
CA HIS A 307 -10.18 12.67 8.37
C HIS A 307 -10.93 12.42 7.05
N ALA A 308 -12.01 13.17 6.80
CA ALA A 308 -12.81 13.04 5.58
C ALA A 308 -12.02 13.19 4.27
N PRO A 309 -11.04 14.10 4.12
CA PRO A 309 -10.30 14.25 2.88
C PRO A 309 -9.58 12.97 2.45
N GLN A 310 -8.94 12.25 3.37
CA GLN A 310 -8.25 10.99 3.09
C GLN A 310 -9.25 9.88 2.71
N ALA A 311 -10.34 9.77 3.45
CA ALA A 311 -11.39 8.78 3.20
C ALA A 311 -12.07 9.02 1.85
N PHE A 312 -12.44 10.28 1.57
CA PHE A 312 -13.06 10.67 0.30
C PHE A 312 -12.14 10.42 -0.89
N ASN A 313 -10.86 10.79 -0.79
CA ASN A 313 -9.91 10.62 -1.89
C ASN A 313 -9.81 9.14 -2.32
N MET A 314 -9.73 8.20 -1.37
CA MET A 314 -9.67 6.77 -1.68
C MET A 314 -10.97 6.27 -2.30
N GLY A 315 -12.13 6.63 -1.73
CA GLY A 315 -13.43 6.29 -2.31
C GLY A 315 -13.61 6.83 -3.73
N ALA A 316 -13.17 8.07 -3.98
CA ALA A 316 -13.25 8.69 -5.29
C ALA A 316 -12.33 8.01 -6.34
N ILE A 317 -11.12 7.59 -5.95
CA ILE A 317 -10.22 6.82 -6.82
C ILE A 317 -10.88 5.48 -7.21
N ILE A 318 -11.46 4.75 -6.26
CA ILE A 318 -12.15 3.48 -6.54
C ILE A 318 -13.36 3.70 -7.45
N ALA A 319 -14.15 4.75 -7.22
CA ALA A 319 -15.28 5.09 -8.09
C ALA A 319 -14.82 5.44 -9.53
N ALA A 320 -13.72 6.21 -9.67
CA ALA A 320 -13.14 6.52 -10.97
C ALA A 320 -12.60 5.27 -11.69
N ALA A 321 -12.03 4.31 -10.94
CA ALA A 321 -11.62 3.02 -11.47
C ALA A 321 -12.82 2.19 -11.96
N GLY A 322 -13.92 2.22 -11.22
CA GLY A 322 -15.18 1.62 -11.68
C GLY A 322 -15.66 2.22 -13.00
N ALA A 323 -15.62 3.54 -13.13
CA ALA A 323 -15.96 4.24 -14.37
C ALA A 323 -15.07 3.81 -15.54
N PHE A 324 -13.74 3.75 -15.32
CA PHE A 324 -12.77 3.27 -16.30
C PHE A 324 -13.08 1.85 -16.79
N LEU A 325 -13.25 0.92 -15.85
CA LEU A 325 -13.52 -0.48 -16.16
C LEU A 325 -14.90 -0.66 -16.83
N GLY A 326 -15.91 0.08 -16.38
CA GLY A 326 -17.24 0.06 -16.99
C GLY A 326 -17.18 0.47 -18.47
N ILE A 327 -16.46 1.55 -18.78
CA ILE A 327 -16.28 2.02 -20.16
C ILE A 327 -15.48 1.01 -20.99
N LEU A 328 -14.33 0.51 -20.52
CA LEU A 328 -13.51 -0.41 -21.29
C LEU A 328 -14.18 -1.76 -21.53
N ASN A 329 -14.92 -2.26 -20.55
CA ASN A 329 -15.71 -3.50 -20.72
C ASN A 329 -16.93 -3.27 -21.61
N GLY A 330 -17.71 -2.21 -21.37
CA GLY A 330 -18.92 -1.91 -22.14
C GLY A 330 -18.65 -1.65 -23.62
N THR A 331 -17.50 -1.03 -23.93
CA THR A 331 -17.06 -0.83 -25.34
C THR A 331 -16.44 -2.07 -25.98
N GLY A 332 -16.17 -3.14 -25.24
CA GLY A 332 -15.48 -4.34 -25.72
C GLY A 332 -13.97 -4.15 -25.98
N MET A 333 -13.38 -3.03 -25.54
CA MET A 333 -11.96 -2.75 -25.77
C MET A 333 -11.05 -3.75 -25.05
N LEU A 334 -11.36 -4.13 -23.80
CA LEU A 334 -10.57 -5.13 -23.06
C LEU A 334 -10.63 -6.51 -23.75
N GLU A 335 -11.79 -6.93 -24.21
CA GLU A 335 -11.95 -8.19 -24.94
C GLU A 335 -11.16 -8.17 -26.25
N SER A 336 -11.22 -7.08 -27.01
CA SER A 336 -10.44 -6.93 -28.25
C SER A 336 -8.94 -7.00 -28.02
N ILE A 337 -8.43 -6.36 -26.94
CA ILE A 337 -7.02 -6.42 -26.54
C ILE A 337 -6.63 -7.86 -26.23
N ALA A 338 -7.43 -8.56 -25.42
CA ALA A 338 -7.13 -9.93 -25.02
C ALA A 338 -7.10 -10.89 -26.23
N LEU A 339 -8.06 -10.77 -27.14
CA LEU A 339 -8.11 -11.60 -28.37
C LEU A 339 -6.86 -11.39 -29.23
N ASP A 340 -6.44 -10.14 -29.45
CA ASP A 340 -5.26 -9.85 -30.27
C ASP A 340 -3.96 -10.33 -29.59
N VAL A 341 -3.83 -10.16 -28.27
CA VAL A 341 -2.65 -10.60 -27.52
C VAL A 341 -2.56 -12.13 -27.47
N THR A 342 -3.67 -12.83 -27.32
CA THR A 342 -3.69 -14.31 -27.31
C THR A 342 -3.33 -14.94 -28.63
N GLN A 343 -3.49 -14.22 -29.77
CA GLN A 343 -3.00 -14.68 -31.07
C GLN A 343 -1.46 -14.60 -31.19
N ILE A 344 -0.82 -13.73 -30.44
CA ILE A 344 0.63 -13.51 -30.49
C ILE A 344 1.34 -14.39 -29.46
N LEU A 345 0.74 -14.60 -28.29
CA LEU A 345 1.33 -15.37 -27.20
C LEU A 345 1.13 -16.87 -27.38
N PRO A 346 2.16 -17.70 -27.15
CA PRO A 346 1.97 -19.16 -27.07
C PRO A 346 0.97 -19.50 -25.96
N GLY A 347 0.07 -20.48 -26.19
CA GLY A 347 -0.96 -20.85 -25.20
C GLY A 347 -0.39 -21.22 -23.82
N GLN A 348 0.81 -21.83 -23.78
CA GLN A 348 1.50 -22.10 -22.50
C GLN A 348 1.93 -20.83 -21.77
N ALA A 349 2.23 -19.74 -22.46
CA ALA A 349 2.56 -18.47 -21.84
C ALA A 349 1.32 -17.77 -21.27
N VAL A 350 0.16 -17.93 -21.92
CA VAL A 350 -1.11 -17.36 -21.43
C VAL A 350 -1.52 -17.97 -20.09
N SER A 351 -1.39 -19.29 -19.93
CA SER A 351 -1.78 -19.99 -18.70
C SER A 351 -0.94 -19.62 -17.48
N VAL A 352 0.29 -19.17 -17.66
CA VAL A 352 1.20 -18.77 -16.56
C VAL A 352 1.46 -17.25 -16.48
N LEU A 353 0.79 -16.47 -17.34
CA LEU A 353 1.04 -15.02 -17.47
C LEU A 353 0.85 -14.27 -16.16
N HIS A 354 -0.19 -14.60 -15.40
CA HIS A 354 -0.47 -14.00 -14.08
C HIS A 354 0.65 -14.26 -13.07
N ILE A 355 1.25 -15.44 -13.08
CA ILE A 355 2.40 -15.80 -12.23
C ILE A 355 3.64 -15.02 -12.70
N LEU A 356 3.89 -14.94 -14.00
CA LEU A 356 5.01 -14.17 -14.55
C LEU A 356 4.91 -12.69 -14.18
N VAL A 357 3.74 -12.09 -14.34
CA VAL A 357 3.51 -10.69 -13.97
C VAL A 357 3.61 -10.51 -12.45
N GLY A 358 3.07 -11.44 -11.65
CA GLY A 358 3.22 -11.43 -10.20
C GLY A 358 4.68 -11.48 -9.77
N THR A 359 5.50 -12.37 -10.34
CA THR A 359 6.95 -12.44 -10.01
C THR A 359 7.71 -11.16 -10.37
N MET A 360 7.22 -10.42 -11.37
CA MET A 360 7.75 -9.10 -11.74
C MET A 360 7.06 -7.95 -11.01
N GLY A 361 6.18 -8.21 -10.04
CA GLY A 361 5.38 -7.21 -9.35
C GLY A 361 6.22 -6.06 -8.76
N VAL A 362 7.25 -6.35 -7.98
CA VAL A 362 8.13 -5.32 -7.40
C VAL A 362 8.92 -4.54 -8.47
N PRO A 363 9.56 -5.16 -9.48
CA PRO A 363 10.14 -4.43 -10.61
C PRO A 363 9.14 -3.56 -11.35
N LEU A 364 7.91 -4.03 -11.58
CA LEU A 364 6.87 -3.26 -12.26
C LEU A 364 6.41 -2.05 -11.44
N GLU A 365 6.29 -2.18 -10.12
CA GLU A 365 5.97 -1.05 -9.22
C GLU A 365 7.07 0.02 -9.18
N LEU A 366 8.33 -0.31 -9.53
CA LEU A 366 9.39 0.69 -9.74
C LEU A 366 9.22 1.46 -11.05
N LEU A 367 8.56 0.88 -12.03
CA LEU A 367 8.35 1.44 -13.36
C LEU A 367 6.98 2.08 -13.51
N THR A 368 6.04 1.75 -12.63
CA THR A 368 4.66 2.23 -12.65
C THR A 368 4.20 2.65 -11.26
N SER A 369 3.08 3.35 -11.17
CA SER A 369 2.42 3.58 -9.88
C SER A 369 1.58 2.36 -9.50
N THR A 370 1.29 2.18 -8.20
CA THR A 370 0.36 1.16 -7.70
C THR A 370 -1.01 1.26 -8.39
N ASP A 371 -1.50 2.50 -8.66
CA ASP A 371 -2.74 2.71 -9.37
C ASP A 371 -2.69 2.18 -10.82
N ALA A 372 -1.60 2.43 -11.55
CA ALA A 372 -1.41 1.91 -12.90
C ALA A 372 -1.27 0.38 -12.91
N TYR A 373 -0.57 -0.20 -11.92
CA TYR A 373 -0.42 -1.65 -11.81
C TYR A 373 -1.77 -2.35 -11.64
N TYR A 374 -2.63 -1.86 -10.74
CA TYR A 374 -3.93 -2.50 -10.49
C TYR A 374 -5.01 -2.08 -11.48
N PHE A 375 -5.11 -0.81 -11.85
CA PHE A 375 -6.22 -0.36 -12.69
C PHE A 375 -5.95 -0.48 -14.19
N ALA A 376 -4.69 -0.42 -14.62
CA ALA A 376 -4.38 -0.55 -16.04
C ALA A 376 -3.88 -1.96 -16.41
N LEU A 377 -2.99 -2.56 -15.62
CA LEU A 377 -2.37 -3.84 -15.97
C LEU A 377 -3.24 -5.04 -15.57
N LEU A 378 -3.76 -5.09 -14.34
CA LEU A 378 -4.52 -6.23 -13.83
C LEU A 378 -5.73 -6.60 -14.72
N PRO A 379 -6.60 -5.66 -15.18
CA PRO A 379 -7.75 -6.05 -16.02
C PRO A 379 -7.34 -6.63 -17.36
N VAL A 380 -6.21 -6.18 -17.93
CA VAL A 380 -5.66 -6.73 -19.16
C VAL A 380 -5.18 -8.17 -18.94
N ILE A 381 -4.42 -8.41 -17.87
CA ILE A 381 -3.94 -9.76 -17.54
C ILE A 381 -5.12 -10.69 -17.25
N GLN A 382 -6.12 -10.24 -16.48
CA GLN A 382 -7.34 -10.99 -16.19
C GLN A 382 -8.06 -11.41 -17.47
N GLN A 383 -8.26 -10.49 -18.41
CA GLN A 383 -8.96 -10.77 -19.65
C GLN A 383 -8.17 -11.72 -20.58
N ILE A 384 -6.83 -11.57 -20.64
CA ILE A 384 -5.97 -12.48 -21.41
C ILE A 384 -6.02 -13.89 -20.82
N THR A 385 -5.85 -14.04 -19.51
CA THR A 385 -5.79 -15.33 -18.83
C THR A 385 -7.14 -16.04 -18.75
N ALA A 386 -8.25 -15.30 -18.85
CA ALA A 386 -9.60 -15.87 -18.97
C ALA A 386 -9.74 -16.77 -20.20
N SER A 387 -9.01 -16.51 -21.30
CA SER A 387 -8.98 -17.38 -22.49
C SER A 387 -8.35 -18.76 -22.23
N ALA A 388 -7.52 -18.88 -21.19
CA ALA A 388 -6.95 -20.14 -20.70
C ALA A 388 -7.72 -20.73 -19.51
N ALA A 389 -8.94 -20.24 -19.25
CA ALA A 389 -9.79 -20.63 -18.12
C ALA A 389 -9.14 -20.45 -16.73
N ILE A 390 -8.26 -19.44 -16.57
CA ILE A 390 -7.70 -19.07 -15.29
C ILE A 390 -8.70 -18.20 -14.54
N ASP A 391 -8.97 -18.54 -13.28
CA ASP A 391 -9.91 -17.82 -12.43
C ASP A 391 -9.38 -16.41 -12.10
N SER A 392 -10.27 -15.43 -12.11
CA SER A 392 -9.97 -14.04 -11.74
C SER A 392 -9.38 -13.90 -10.35
N ILE A 393 -9.78 -14.77 -9.41
CA ILE A 393 -9.25 -14.78 -8.04
C ILE A 393 -7.78 -15.19 -8.03
N ALA A 394 -7.38 -16.18 -8.85
CA ALA A 394 -5.99 -16.61 -8.99
C ALA A 394 -5.10 -15.49 -9.55
N VAL A 395 -5.61 -14.78 -10.57
CA VAL A 395 -4.91 -13.61 -11.15
C VAL A 395 -4.74 -12.52 -10.10
N ALA A 396 -5.81 -12.18 -9.36
CA ALA A 396 -5.75 -11.18 -8.31
C ALA A 396 -4.76 -11.56 -7.19
N HIS A 397 -4.76 -12.82 -6.76
CA HIS A 397 -3.84 -13.32 -5.74
C HIS A 397 -2.38 -13.24 -6.22
N ALA A 398 -2.07 -13.77 -7.40
CA ALA A 398 -0.72 -13.75 -7.94
C ALA A 398 -0.17 -12.32 -8.08
N MET A 399 -0.95 -11.41 -8.67
CA MET A 399 -0.52 -10.03 -8.86
C MET A 399 -0.43 -9.27 -7.53
N SER A 400 -1.36 -9.49 -6.58
CA SER A 400 -1.33 -8.83 -5.28
C SER A 400 -0.16 -9.29 -4.42
N ILE A 401 0.08 -10.61 -4.31
CA ILE A 401 1.22 -11.14 -3.52
C ILE A 401 2.54 -10.67 -4.12
N GLY A 402 2.66 -10.69 -5.44
CA GLY A 402 3.88 -10.33 -6.14
C GLY A 402 4.28 -8.86 -6.02
N SER A 403 3.31 -7.95 -5.94
CA SER A 403 3.54 -6.50 -5.85
C SER A 403 3.50 -5.95 -4.42
N ILE A 404 3.09 -6.75 -3.44
CA ILE A 404 2.64 -6.27 -2.12
C ILE A 404 3.62 -5.36 -1.38
N VAL A 405 4.92 -5.61 -1.50
CA VAL A 405 5.96 -4.76 -0.91
C VAL A 405 6.45 -3.66 -1.87
N GLY A 406 6.02 -3.70 -3.13
CA GLY A 406 6.43 -2.79 -4.19
C GLY A 406 6.00 -1.35 -3.94
N THR A 407 4.81 -1.14 -3.39
CA THR A 407 4.28 0.20 -3.04
C THR A 407 5.25 1.02 -2.18
N PHE A 408 6.03 0.37 -1.31
CA PHE A 408 6.96 1.04 -0.39
C PHE A 408 8.41 1.10 -0.89
N ILE A 409 8.67 0.74 -2.13
CA ILE A 409 9.93 0.99 -2.83
C ILE A 409 9.72 1.82 -4.09
N SER A 410 8.48 1.97 -4.53
CA SER A 410 8.12 2.72 -5.73
C SER A 410 8.42 4.21 -5.58
N PRO A 411 9.14 4.85 -6.52
CA PRO A 411 9.35 6.29 -6.52
C PRO A 411 8.07 7.09 -6.74
N PHE A 412 6.97 6.44 -7.14
CA PHE A 412 5.64 7.02 -7.33
C PHE A 412 4.78 6.97 -6.06
N SER A 413 5.34 6.50 -4.92
CA SER A 413 4.65 6.47 -3.64
C SER A 413 4.90 7.76 -2.84
N PRO A 414 3.92 8.66 -2.66
CA PRO A 414 4.08 9.88 -1.84
C PRO A 414 4.46 9.55 -0.38
N ALA A 415 3.96 8.41 0.12
CA ALA A 415 4.29 7.94 1.47
C ALA A 415 5.79 7.63 1.62
N LEU A 416 6.42 7.08 0.59
CA LEU A 416 7.86 6.82 0.61
C LEU A 416 8.69 8.11 0.58
N TRP A 417 8.30 9.11 -0.22
CA TRP A 417 8.95 10.41 -0.22
C TRP A 417 8.88 11.10 1.13
N LEU A 418 7.70 11.03 1.79
CA LEU A 418 7.53 11.53 3.15
C LEU A 418 8.48 10.81 4.12
N ALA A 419 8.56 9.47 4.06
CA ALA A 419 9.44 8.68 4.91
C ALA A 419 10.92 9.04 4.72
N LEU A 420 11.36 9.15 3.47
CA LEU A 420 12.73 9.54 3.12
C LEU A 420 13.04 10.97 3.61
N GLY A 421 12.11 11.91 3.41
CA GLY A 421 12.25 13.28 3.92
C GLY A 421 12.38 13.35 5.44
N LEU A 422 11.54 12.62 6.18
CA LEU A 422 11.59 12.55 7.65
C LEU A 422 12.91 11.92 8.15
N ALA A 423 13.42 10.92 7.44
CA ALA A 423 14.66 10.23 7.80
C ALA A 423 15.93 10.89 7.25
N GLY A 424 15.80 11.92 6.40
CA GLY A 424 16.92 12.58 5.73
C GLY A 424 17.66 11.66 4.75
N LEU A 425 16.93 10.81 4.01
CA LEU A 425 17.48 9.78 3.14
C LEU A 425 17.21 10.04 1.66
N GLU A 426 18.05 9.50 0.80
CA GLU A 426 17.96 9.63 -0.66
C GLU A 426 17.24 8.44 -1.28
N MET A 427 16.28 8.70 -2.18
CA MET A 427 15.51 7.68 -2.91
C MET A 427 16.39 6.68 -3.65
N GLY A 428 17.35 7.16 -4.44
CA GLY A 428 18.20 6.28 -5.25
C GLY A 428 19.08 5.34 -4.41
N ARG A 429 19.54 5.79 -3.24
CA ARG A 429 20.28 4.94 -2.30
C ARG A 429 19.36 3.94 -1.61
N TYR A 430 18.13 4.35 -1.26
CA TYR A 430 17.14 3.45 -0.68
C TYR A 430 16.77 2.32 -1.64
N ILE A 431 16.44 2.64 -2.90
CA ILE A 431 16.11 1.63 -3.91
C ILE A 431 17.27 0.64 -4.06
N ARG A 432 18.50 1.11 -4.22
CA ARG A 432 19.69 0.22 -4.33
C ARG A 432 19.89 -0.67 -3.11
N TYR A 433 19.58 -0.18 -1.91
CA TYR A 433 19.73 -0.93 -0.68
C TYR A 433 18.63 -1.98 -0.51
N ALA A 434 17.37 -1.61 -0.77
CA ALA A 434 16.19 -2.38 -0.41
C ALA A 434 15.70 -3.31 -1.54
N PHE A 435 15.96 -2.99 -2.81
CA PHE A 435 15.35 -3.64 -3.98
C PHE A 435 15.50 -5.16 -3.98
N LEU A 436 16.73 -5.67 -3.90
CA LEU A 436 16.95 -7.11 -3.97
C LEU A 436 16.34 -7.86 -2.79
N TYR A 437 16.34 -7.24 -1.61
CA TYR A 437 15.70 -7.84 -0.44
C TYR A 437 14.17 -7.86 -0.60
N LEU A 438 13.55 -6.75 -0.96
CA LEU A 438 12.10 -6.65 -1.11
C LEU A 438 11.59 -7.52 -2.27
N TRP A 439 12.29 -7.52 -3.41
CA TRP A 439 11.93 -8.40 -4.51
C TRP A 439 12.12 -9.87 -4.15
N GLY A 440 13.25 -10.24 -3.56
CA GLY A 440 13.49 -11.61 -3.06
C GLY A 440 12.43 -12.04 -2.03
N PHE A 441 12.02 -11.14 -1.13
CA PHE A 441 10.94 -11.38 -0.20
C PHE A 441 9.60 -11.63 -0.92
N SER A 442 9.27 -10.80 -1.92
CA SER A 442 8.08 -10.98 -2.76
C SER A 442 8.09 -12.34 -3.48
N LEU A 443 9.23 -12.78 -4.03
CA LEU A 443 9.34 -14.09 -4.67
C LEU A 443 9.12 -15.25 -3.68
N ILE A 444 9.60 -15.12 -2.44
CA ILE A 444 9.32 -16.09 -1.38
C ILE A 444 7.82 -16.11 -1.07
N MET A 445 7.17 -14.94 -0.99
CA MET A 445 5.73 -14.86 -0.78
C MET A 445 4.93 -15.46 -1.93
N MET A 446 5.36 -15.24 -3.18
CA MET A 446 4.81 -15.92 -4.36
C MET A 446 4.93 -17.44 -4.24
N PHE A 447 6.09 -17.95 -3.83
CA PHE A 447 6.27 -19.38 -3.60
C PHE A 447 5.36 -19.92 -2.50
N VAL A 448 5.16 -19.17 -1.42
CA VAL A 448 4.20 -19.51 -0.37
C VAL A 448 2.77 -19.56 -0.92
N GLY A 449 2.36 -18.56 -1.71
CA GLY A 449 1.05 -18.55 -2.36
C GLY A 449 0.82 -19.79 -3.27
N TYR A 450 1.85 -20.18 -4.03
CA TYR A 450 1.83 -21.40 -4.82
C TYR A 450 1.65 -22.67 -3.99
N LEU A 451 2.33 -22.78 -2.84
CA LEU A 451 2.17 -23.93 -1.93
C LEU A 451 0.76 -24.05 -1.36
N PHE A 452 0.03 -22.95 -1.22
CA PHE A 452 -1.38 -22.91 -0.81
C PHE A 452 -2.35 -23.08 -1.99
N GLY A 453 -1.86 -23.24 -3.21
CA GLY A 453 -2.70 -23.44 -4.39
C GLY A 453 -3.56 -22.23 -4.75
N LEU A 454 -3.04 -21.01 -4.53
CA LEU A 454 -3.79 -19.78 -4.82
C LEU A 454 -3.83 -19.43 -6.32
N TYR A 455 -2.95 -20.05 -7.12
CA TYR A 455 -2.83 -19.84 -8.57
C TYR A 455 -2.06 -20.96 -9.24
#